data_36b0de2288680c09c24918d9cf033829
#
_entry.id   36b0de2288680c09c24918d9cf033829
#
_cell.length_a   1.000
_cell.length_b   1.000
_cell.length_c   1.000
_cell.angle_alpha   90.00
_cell.angle_beta   90.00
_cell.angle_gamma   90.00
#
_symmetry.space_group_name_H-M   'P 1'
#
loop_
_entity.id
_entity.type
_entity.pdbx_description
1 polymer ?
#
loop_
_entity_poly.entity_id
_entity_poly.type
_entity_poly.pdbx_seq_one_letter_code
_entity_poly.pdbx_strand_id
1 'polypeptide(L)'
;MKQYSDFINSLQSRIQALEDENRFLKERLDEAGVSYADIVSGDAEGAVEVYDPDQGARIKKFDVTDKIASDFFMMFCRGRKDVYDLRYTNPKTGKNGYYSQCFNRWDRGCHIQKKDGVRCKDCELRAYKPVTLPLIKAHMNGTDPNGNDVVAIYPMLENNLCQLLVFDFDNHAKGAEQEDYANIDDGWKEEINALRRICKNLDVDAVVERSRSGRGAHLWIFFKEMVP
;
A
#
# COMPACT_ATOMS: atom_id res chain seq x y z
N MET A 1 -24.32 8.74 26.27
CA MET A 1 -23.17 8.63 27.20
C MET A 1 -23.05 7.24 27.81
N LYS A 2 -24.12 6.61 28.34
CA LYS A 2 -24.04 5.28 28.97
C LYS A 2 -23.56 4.17 28.02
N GLN A 3 -24.04 4.17 26.78
CA GLN A 3 -23.70 3.16 25.76
C GLN A 3 -22.21 3.21 25.34
N TYR A 4 -21.60 4.41 25.33
CA TYR A 4 -20.17 4.59 25.04
C TYR A 4 -19.30 4.09 26.21
N SER A 5 -19.72 4.35 27.44
CA SER A 5 -19.02 3.88 28.64
C SER A 5 -19.03 2.34 28.70
N ASP A 6 -20.19 1.72 28.40
CA ASP A 6 -20.32 0.25 28.40
C ASP A 6 -19.45 -0.39 27.31
N PHE A 7 -19.30 0.24 26.15
CA PHE A 7 -18.43 -0.20 25.06
C PHE A 7 -16.94 -0.10 25.45
N ILE A 8 -16.52 1.04 26.02
CA ILE A 8 -15.14 1.21 26.51
C ILE A 8 -14.80 0.19 27.59
N ASN A 9 -15.69 -0.04 28.55
CA ASN A 9 -15.49 -1.03 29.59
C ASN A 9 -15.37 -2.46 29.01
N SER A 10 -16.15 -2.77 27.98
CA SER A 10 -16.06 -4.07 27.28
C SER A 10 -14.72 -4.23 26.57
N LEU A 11 -14.20 -3.18 25.90
CA LEU A 11 -12.88 -3.21 25.27
C LEU A 11 -11.76 -3.35 26.30
N GLN A 12 -11.83 -2.61 27.40
CA GLN A 12 -10.84 -2.72 28.48
C GLN A 12 -10.82 -4.12 29.09
N SER A 13 -11.99 -4.72 29.33
CA SER A 13 -12.08 -6.10 29.79
C SER A 13 -11.50 -7.10 28.80
N ARG A 14 -11.69 -6.86 27.50
CA ARG A 14 -11.12 -7.71 26.45
C ARG A 14 -9.61 -7.58 26.35
N ILE A 15 -9.07 -6.36 26.46
CA ILE A 15 -7.63 -6.10 26.50
C ILE A 15 -7.01 -6.83 27.68
N GLN A 16 -7.57 -6.68 28.89
CA GLN A 16 -7.08 -7.34 30.07
C GLN A 16 -7.07 -8.87 29.93
N ALA A 17 -8.14 -9.44 29.37
CA ALA A 17 -8.20 -10.89 29.14
C ALA A 17 -7.12 -11.38 28.16
N LEU A 18 -6.84 -10.60 27.10
CA LEU A 18 -5.78 -10.92 26.14
C LEU A 18 -4.37 -10.78 26.74
N GLU A 19 -4.15 -9.78 27.59
CA GLU A 19 -2.88 -9.61 28.32
C GLU A 19 -2.64 -10.77 29.28
N ASP A 20 -3.66 -11.22 30.01
CA ASP A 20 -3.57 -12.34 30.91
C ASP A 20 -3.32 -13.66 30.16
N GLU A 21 -4.01 -13.90 29.04
CA GLU A 21 -3.78 -15.03 28.14
C GLU A 21 -2.34 -15.02 27.57
N ASN A 22 -1.87 -13.86 27.14
CA ASN A 22 -0.51 -13.72 26.61
C ASN A 22 0.55 -14.00 27.66
N ARG A 23 0.33 -13.53 28.91
CA ARG A 23 1.21 -13.85 30.05
C ARG A 23 1.24 -15.34 30.34
N PHE A 24 0.07 -15.99 30.41
CA PHE A 24 -0.04 -17.43 30.64
C PHE A 24 0.67 -18.23 29.52
N LEU A 25 0.49 -17.85 28.25
CA LEU A 25 1.14 -18.54 27.14
C LEU A 25 2.67 -18.39 27.21
N LYS A 26 3.18 -17.22 27.57
CA LYS A 26 4.61 -16.99 27.75
C LYS A 26 5.18 -17.85 28.87
N GLU A 27 4.52 -17.91 30.00
CA GLU A 27 4.91 -18.77 31.12
C GLU A 27 4.96 -20.28 30.72
N ARG A 28 3.99 -20.72 29.91
CA ARG A 28 3.98 -22.10 29.39
C ARG A 28 5.08 -22.38 28.40
N LEU A 29 5.46 -21.39 27.56
CA LEU A 29 6.59 -21.51 26.64
C LEU A 29 7.92 -21.55 27.39
N ASP A 30 8.07 -20.72 28.42
CA ASP A 30 9.25 -20.72 29.29
C ASP A 30 9.42 -22.07 30.04
N GLU A 31 8.32 -22.62 30.57
CA GLU A 31 8.29 -23.97 31.22
C GLU A 31 8.66 -25.08 30.23
N ALA A 32 8.27 -24.91 28.94
CA ALA A 32 8.60 -25.86 27.87
C ALA A 32 10.01 -25.69 27.30
N GLY A 33 10.75 -24.65 27.74
CA GLY A 33 12.06 -24.30 27.20
C GLY A 33 12.03 -23.79 25.76
N VAL A 34 10.87 -23.28 25.31
CA VAL A 34 10.68 -22.73 23.96
C VAL A 34 10.88 -21.23 24.02
N SER A 35 11.92 -20.74 23.33
CA SER A 35 12.14 -19.30 23.19
C SER A 35 11.06 -18.69 22.30
N TYR A 36 10.33 -17.72 22.80
CA TYR A 36 9.36 -16.92 22.00
C TYR A 36 9.96 -15.60 21.53
N ALA A 37 11.20 -15.31 21.90
CA ALA A 37 11.90 -14.09 21.44
C ALA A 37 11.96 -14.04 19.89
N ASP A 38 12.19 -15.18 19.27
CA ASP A 38 12.26 -15.30 17.80
C ASP A 38 10.87 -15.17 17.15
N ILE A 39 9.81 -15.56 17.85
CA ILE A 39 8.41 -15.42 17.39
C ILE A 39 7.98 -13.94 17.46
N VAL A 40 8.38 -13.24 18.50
CA VAL A 40 8.07 -11.81 18.69
C VAL A 40 8.96 -10.93 17.78
N SER A 41 10.20 -11.36 17.53
CA SER A 41 11.12 -10.67 16.61
C SER A 41 10.78 -10.86 15.13
N GLY A 42 9.86 -11.78 14.82
CA GLY A 42 9.43 -12.04 13.43
C GLY A 42 10.51 -12.70 12.58
N ASP A 43 11.46 -13.41 13.19
CA ASP A 43 12.50 -14.17 12.49
C ASP A 43 11.93 -15.47 11.89
N ALA A 44 11.00 -15.32 10.93
CA ALA A 44 10.59 -16.45 10.11
C ALA A 44 11.78 -16.88 9.23
N GLU A 45 12.14 -18.15 9.29
CA GLU A 45 13.11 -18.73 8.37
C GLU A 45 12.72 -18.40 6.92
N GLY A 46 13.62 -17.72 6.20
CA GLY A 46 13.40 -17.32 4.81
C GLY A 46 13.17 -15.82 4.57
N ALA A 47 13.10 -14.98 5.61
CA ALA A 47 13.04 -13.54 5.42
C ALA A 47 14.36 -12.98 4.88
N VAL A 48 14.32 -12.26 3.78
CA VAL A 48 15.48 -11.55 3.23
C VAL A 48 15.60 -10.20 3.96
N GLU A 49 16.74 -9.97 4.59
CA GLU A 49 17.02 -8.69 5.23
C GLU A 49 17.26 -7.60 4.17
N VAL A 50 16.53 -6.51 4.26
CA VAL A 50 16.72 -5.32 3.44
C VAL A 50 17.15 -4.17 4.35
N TYR A 51 18.26 -3.55 4.02
CA TYR A 51 18.78 -2.41 4.76
C TYR A 51 17.92 -1.16 4.52
N ASP A 52 17.46 -0.51 5.61
CA ASP A 52 16.84 0.81 5.57
C ASP A 52 17.91 1.88 5.85
N PRO A 53 18.35 2.65 4.83
CA PRO A 53 19.43 3.61 5.00
C PRO A 53 19.07 4.76 5.93
N ASP A 54 17.78 5.09 6.09
CA ASP A 54 17.36 6.26 6.88
C ASP A 54 17.37 5.98 8.38
N GLN A 55 17.12 4.75 8.79
CA GLN A 55 17.02 4.38 10.21
C GLN A 55 18.10 3.42 10.68
N GLY A 56 18.96 2.95 9.78
CA GLY A 56 19.87 1.86 10.06
C GLY A 56 19.15 0.54 10.38
N ALA A 57 17.83 0.52 10.22
CA ALA A 57 17.02 -0.64 10.49
C ALA A 57 17.09 -1.62 9.32
N ARG A 58 17.05 -2.91 9.65
CA ARG A 58 16.95 -3.97 8.64
C ARG A 58 15.49 -4.31 8.41
N ILE A 59 15.03 -4.08 7.18
CA ILE A 59 13.71 -4.49 6.74
C ILE A 59 13.79 -5.93 6.24
N LYS A 60 13.01 -6.83 6.84
CA LYS A 60 12.92 -8.21 6.38
C LYS A 60 11.92 -8.31 5.24
N LYS A 61 12.39 -8.79 4.09
CA LYS A 61 11.52 -9.18 2.99
C LYS A 61 11.03 -10.62 3.26
N PHE A 62 9.74 -10.85 3.14
CA PHE A 62 9.12 -12.17 3.29
C PHE A 62 8.41 -12.59 2.01
N ASP A 63 8.22 -13.87 1.83
CA ASP A 63 7.48 -14.40 0.69
C ASP A 63 6.00 -14.06 0.82
N VAL A 64 5.44 -13.50 -0.26
CA VAL A 64 4.02 -13.17 -0.33
C VAL A 64 3.22 -14.42 -0.60
N THR A 65 2.59 -14.96 0.43
CA THR A 65 1.64 -16.07 0.31
C THR A 65 0.34 -15.61 -0.32
N ASP A 66 -0.48 -16.55 -0.83
CA ASP A 66 -1.80 -16.23 -1.37
C ASP A 66 -2.72 -15.59 -0.31
N LYS A 67 -2.57 -15.98 0.95
CA LYS A 67 -3.32 -15.38 2.07
C LYS A 67 -2.93 -13.92 2.24
N ILE A 68 -1.64 -13.60 2.32
CA ILE A 68 -1.15 -12.22 2.46
C ILE A 68 -1.60 -11.36 1.28
N ALA A 69 -1.49 -11.88 0.04
CA ALA A 69 -1.95 -11.15 -1.15
C ALA A 69 -3.46 -10.94 -1.13
N SER A 70 -4.25 -11.91 -0.63
CA SER A 70 -5.70 -11.79 -0.49
C SER A 70 -6.08 -10.75 0.57
N ASP A 71 -5.43 -10.75 1.73
CA ASP A 71 -5.67 -9.80 2.81
C ASP A 71 -5.34 -8.37 2.32
N PHE A 72 -4.23 -8.20 1.63
CA PHE A 72 -3.85 -6.93 1.00
C PHE A 72 -4.89 -6.49 -0.03
N PHE A 73 -5.32 -7.39 -0.93
CA PHE A 73 -6.34 -7.11 -1.93
C PHE A 73 -7.65 -6.64 -1.29
N MET A 74 -8.09 -7.30 -0.22
CA MET A 74 -9.32 -6.93 0.48
C MET A 74 -9.21 -5.58 1.19
N MET A 75 -8.04 -5.22 1.67
CA MET A 75 -7.82 -3.97 2.40
C MET A 75 -7.57 -2.79 1.46
N PHE A 76 -6.65 -2.92 0.51
CA PHE A 76 -6.21 -1.80 -0.33
C PHE A 76 -6.99 -1.65 -1.64
N CYS A 77 -7.52 -2.72 -2.22
CA CYS A 77 -8.25 -2.64 -3.48
C CYS A 77 -9.76 -2.39 -3.29
N ARG A 78 -10.10 -1.38 -2.48
CA ARG A 78 -11.50 -0.99 -2.21
C ARG A 78 -12.10 -0.04 -3.26
N GLY A 79 -11.29 0.37 -4.24
CA GLY A 79 -11.75 1.16 -5.39
C GLY A 79 -12.30 0.29 -6.53
N ARG A 80 -12.13 0.79 -7.75
CA ARG A 80 -12.52 0.07 -8.98
C ARG A 80 -11.72 -1.23 -9.10
N LYS A 81 -12.43 -2.31 -9.38
CA LYS A 81 -11.84 -3.66 -9.62
C LYS A 81 -11.84 -4.05 -11.09
N ASP A 82 -12.50 -3.28 -11.92
CA ASP A 82 -12.65 -3.51 -13.37
C ASP A 82 -11.54 -2.88 -14.20
N VAL A 83 -10.69 -2.06 -13.59
CA VAL A 83 -9.59 -1.35 -14.25
C VAL A 83 -8.41 -1.15 -13.29
N TYR A 84 -7.22 -1.18 -13.85
CA TYR A 84 -5.98 -0.79 -13.17
C TYR A 84 -4.96 -0.28 -14.20
N ASP A 85 -3.99 0.47 -13.72
CA ASP A 85 -2.83 0.85 -14.52
C ASP A 85 -1.62 0.00 -14.12
N LEU A 86 -0.76 -0.27 -15.09
CA LEU A 86 0.58 -0.80 -14.84
C LEU A 86 1.65 0.26 -15.16
N ARG A 87 2.65 0.28 -14.30
CA ARG A 87 3.85 1.06 -14.56
C ARG A 87 4.60 0.49 -15.76
N TYR A 88 5.21 1.36 -16.54
CA TYR A 88 6.16 0.98 -17.60
C TYR A 88 7.36 1.91 -17.56
N THR A 89 8.48 1.43 -18.07
CA THR A 89 9.66 2.23 -18.32
C THR A 89 9.88 2.32 -19.83
N ASN A 90 9.97 3.52 -20.36
CA ASN A 90 10.27 3.74 -21.78
C ASN A 90 11.73 3.36 -22.04
N PRO A 91 12.01 2.33 -22.87
CA PRO A 91 13.37 1.82 -23.04
C PRO A 91 14.31 2.81 -23.77
N LYS A 92 13.75 3.81 -24.48
CA LYS A 92 14.54 4.82 -25.21
C LYS A 92 14.90 6.02 -24.35
N THR A 93 14.00 6.43 -23.43
CA THR A 93 14.16 7.67 -22.67
C THR A 93 14.39 7.43 -21.18
N GLY A 94 14.25 6.20 -20.71
CA GLY A 94 14.28 5.85 -19.26
C GLY A 94 13.10 6.41 -18.47
N LYS A 95 12.21 7.21 -19.07
CA LYS A 95 11.06 7.79 -18.39
C LYS A 95 10.02 6.74 -18.03
N ASN A 96 9.49 6.86 -16.84
CA ASN A 96 8.43 6.02 -16.33
C ASN A 96 7.06 6.62 -16.61
N GLY A 97 6.05 5.77 -16.67
CA GLY A 97 4.66 6.18 -16.79
C GLY A 97 3.72 5.05 -16.39
N TYR A 98 2.44 5.34 -16.39
CA TYR A 98 1.38 4.37 -16.13
C TYR A 98 0.42 4.34 -17.30
N TYR A 99 -0.19 3.20 -17.54
CA TYR A 99 -1.23 3.09 -18.56
C TYR A 99 -2.26 2.03 -18.18
N SER A 100 -3.52 2.34 -18.49
CA SER A 100 -4.65 1.46 -18.23
C SER A 100 -4.55 0.17 -19.02
N GLN A 101 -4.73 -0.94 -18.33
CA GLN A 101 -4.68 -2.25 -18.95
C GLN A 101 -5.99 -2.54 -19.67
N CYS A 102 -5.89 -2.90 -20.95
CA CYS A 102 -7.03 -3.16 -21.82
C CYS A 102 -6.74 -4.40 -22.69
N PHE A 103 -7.72 -5.28 -22.87
CA PHE A 103 -7.60 -6.44 -23.73
C PHE A 103 -7.33 -6.06 -25.20
N ASN A 104 -7.93 -4.95 -25.66
CA ASN A 104 -7.83 -4.47 -27.04
C ASN A 104 -6.66 -3.51 -27.28
N ARG A 105 -5.71 -3.37 -26.34
CA ARG A 105 -4.66 -2.37 -26.42
C ARG A 105 -3.77 -2.52 -27.66
N TRP A 106 -3.56 -3.73 -28.13
CA TRP A 106 -2.68 -4.03 -29.26
C TRP A 106 -3.43 -4.26 -30.58
N ASP A 107 -4.76 -4.12 -30.56
CA ASP A 107 -5.58 -4.27 -31.75
C ASP A 107 -5.41 -3.09 -32.70
N ARG A 108 -5.57 -3.32 -33.99
CA ARG A 108 -5.48 -2.26 -35.01
C ARG A 108 -6.50 -1.14 -34.80
N GLY A 109 -7.59 -1.39 -34.09
CA GLY A 109 -8.61 -0.43 -33.70
C GLY A 109 -8.22 0.48 -32.56
N CYS A 110 -7.20 0.13 -31.78
CA CYS A 110 -6.82 0.87 -30.57
C CYS A 110 -6.38 2.30 -30.88
N HIS A 111 -7.05 3.29 -30.30
CA HIS A 111 -6.76 4.72 -30.49
C HIS A 111 -5.38 5.12 -30.02
N ILE A 112 -4.86 4.47 -28.96
CA ILE A 112 -3.47 4.70 -28.51
C ILE A 112 -2.46 4.25 -29.56
N GLN A 113 -2.73 3.14 -30.28
CA GLN A 113 -1.89 2.67 -31.38
C GLN A 113 -1.98 3.59 -32.60
N LYS A 114 -3.17 4.09 -32.88
CA LYS A 114 -3.41 5.07 -33.96
C LYS A 114 -2.87 6.46 -33.68
N LYS A 115 -2.65 6.81 -32.41
CA LYS A 115 -2.22 8.15 -31.95
C LYS A 115 -3.17 9.27 -32.39
N ASP A 116 -4.47 8.98 -32.42
CA ASP A 116 -5.53 9.90 -32.86
C ASP A 116 -6.09 10.80 -31.76
N GLY A 117 -5.50 10.76 -30.56
CA GLY A 117 -5.83 11.63 -29.43
C GLY A 117 -7.03 11.18 -28.58
N VAL A 118 -7.71 10.11 -28.96
CA VAL A 118 -8.81 9.57 -28.16
C VAL A 118 -8.25 8.87 -26.91
N ARG A 119 -8.71 9.28 -25.73
CA ARG A 119 -8.29 8.70 -24.45
C ARG A 119 -8.99 7.38 -24.18
N CYS A 120 -8.34 6.48 -23.44
CA CYS A 120 -8.92 5.16 -23.11
C CYS A 120 -10.30 5.27 -22.42
N LYS A 121 -10.55 6.30 -21.63
CA LYS A 121 -11.84 6.50 -20.99
C LYS A 121 -12.98 6.81 -21.96
N ASP A 122 -12.66 7.39 -23.11
CA ASP A 122 -13.61 7.83 -24.14
C ASP A 122 -13.64 6.84 -25.35
N CYS A 123 -12.92 5.71 -25.25
CA CYS A 123 -12.77 4.74 -26.34
C CYS A 123 -13.96 3.75 -26.37
N GLU A 124 -14.60 3.60 -27.52
CA GLU A 124 -15.70 2.67 -27.74
C GLU A 124 -15.26 1.19 -27.69
N LEU A 125 -14.01 0.94 -28.03
CA LEU A 125 -13.40 -0.41 -28.00
C LEU A 125 -12.80 -0.74 -26.63
N ARG A 126 -13.11 0.04 -25.62
CA ARG A 126 -12.60 -0.14 -24.27
C ARG A 126 -13.03 -1.47 -23.67
N ALA A 127 -12.05 -2.30 -23.30
CA ALA A 127 -12.24 -3.56 -22.61
C ALA A 127 -11.16 -3.69 -21.51
N TYR A 128 -11.38 -3.03 -20.39
CA TYR A 128 -10.40 -3.01 -19.29
C TYR A 128 -10.17 -4.40 -18.71
N LYS A 129 -8.97 -4.61 -18.21
CA LYS A 129 -8.62 -5.84 -17.47
C LYS A 129 -8.94 -5.64 -16.01
N PRO A 130 -9.58 -6.63 -15.36
CA PRO A 130 -9.91 -6.54 -13.94
C PRO A 130 -8.66 -6.70 -13.07
N VAL A 131 -8.71 -6.12 -11.89
CA VAL A 131 -7.73 -6.37 -10.82
C VAL A 131 -7.90 -7.81 -10.32
N THR A 132 -6.83 -8.58 -10.28
CA THR A 132 -6.85 -10.00 -9.90
C THR A 132 -5.84 -10.29 -8.78
N LEU A 133 -6.07 -11.36 -8.05
CA LEU A 133 -5.16 -11.80 -6.99
C LEU A 133 -3.73 -12.10 -7.49
N PRO A 134 -3.52 -12.79 -8.62
CA PRO A 134 -2.17 -12.98 -9.17
C PRO A 134 -1.46 -11.66 -9.51
N LEU A 135 -2.20 -10.66 -10.00
CA LEU A 135 -1.66 -9.32 -10.27
C LEU A 135 -1.16 -8.65 -8.99
N ILE A 136 -1.96 -8.69 -7.92
CA ILE A 136 -1.60 -8.13 -6.62
C ILE A 136 -0.41 -8.88 -6.02
N LYS A 137 -0.38 -10.20 -6.13
CA LYS A 137 0.76 -11.00 -5.68
C LYS A 137 2.05 -10.64 -6.42
N ALA A 138 2.00 -10.43 -7.74
CA ALA A 138 3.15 -9.97 -8.52
C ALA A 138 3.63 -8.58 -8.08
N HIS A 139 2.69 -7.65 -7.88
CA HIS A 139 2.98 -6.31 -7.36
C HIS A 139 3.69 -6.35 -6.00
N MET A 140 3.18 -7.14 -5.07
CA MET A 140 3.76 -7.25 -3.72
C MET A 140 5.14 -7.93 -3.72
N ASN A 141 5.37 -8.89 -4.60
CA ASN A 141 6.67 -9.56 -4.73
C ASN A 141 7.75 -8.65 -5.35
N GLY A 142 7.36 -7.71 -6.21
CA GLY A 142 8.29 -6.77 -6.82
C GLY A 142 9.40 -7.45 -7.62
N THR A 143 9.05 -8.44 -8.44
CA THR A 143 10.01 -9.30 -9.15
C THR A 143 10.54 -8.70 -10.46
N ASP A 144 9.84 -7.72 -11.02
CA ASP A 144 10.30 -7.05 -12.24
C ASP A 144 11.41 -6.02 -11.90
N PRO A 145 12.62 -6.18 -12.42
CA PRO A 145 13.74 -5.29 -12.11
C PRO A 145 13.51 -3.83 -12.57
N ASN A 146 12.62 -3.62 -13.54
CA ASN A 146 12.21 -2.29 -14.01
C ASN A 146 10.99 -1.75 -13.26
N GLY A 147 10.40 -2.54 -12.35
CA GLY A 147 9.19 -2.20 -11.62
C GLY A 147 7.95 -2.10 -12.49
N ASN A 148 7.86 -2.88 -13.58
CA ASN A 148 6.67 -2.90 -14.45
C ASN A 148 5.54 -3.76 -13.86
N ASP A 149 5.74 -4.36 -12.71
CA ASP A 149 4.73 -5.03 -11.88
C ASP A 149 4.06 -4.09 -10.85
N VAL A 150 4.45 -2.81 -10.83
CA VAL A 150 3.79 -1.81 -9.97
C VAL A 150 2.42 -1.47 -10.52
N VAL A 151 1.40 -1.71 -9.69
CA VAL A 151 -0.01 -1.49 -10.00
C VAL A 151 -0.47 -0.14 -9.43
N ALA A 152 -1.21 0.62 -10.22
CA ALA A 152 -1.97 1.77 -9.75
C ALA A 152 -3.47 1.43 -9.79
N ILE A 153 -4.16 1.74 -8.70
CA ILE A 153 -5.60 1.51 -8.54
C ILE A 153 -6.38 2.81 -8.68
N TYR A 154 -7.66 2.69 -8.95
CA TYR A 154 -8.59 3.81 -9.03
C TYR A 154 -9.47 3.83 -7.76
N PRO A 155 -9.20 4.73 -6.80
CA PRO A 155 -9.94 4.80 -5.55
C PRO A 155 -11.42 5.14 -5.75
N MET A 156 -11.71 6.05 -6.67
CA MET A 156 -13.07 6.53 -6.93
C MET A 156 -13.81 5.58 -7.88
N LEU A 157 -15.03 5.20 -7.50
CA LEU A 157 -15.94 4.42 -8.32
C LEU A 157 -16.62 5.30 -9.38
N GLU A 158 -17.27 4.67 -10.36
CA GLU A 158 -17.98 5.39 -11.44
C GLU A 158 -19.17 6.25 -10.96
N ASN A 159 -19.73 5.92 -9.81
CA ASN A 159 -20.79 6.68 -9.16
C ASN A 159 -20.30 7.81 -8.24
N ASN A 160 -19.02 8.17 -8.33
CA ASN A 160 -18.33 9.17 -7.51
C ASN A 160 -18.27 8.85 -6.00
N LEU A 161 -18.47 7.60 -5.63
CA LEU A 161 -18.23 7.14 -4.26
C LEU A 161 -16.83 6.56 -4.12
N CYS A 162 -16.27 6.62 -2.91
CA CYS A 162 -15.03 5.96 -2.57
C CYS A 162 -15.12 5.28 -1.19
N GLN A 163 -14.22 4.35 -0.93
CA GLN A 163 -14.12 3.67 0.35
C GLN A 163 -12.72 3.79 0.95
N LEU A 164 -11.87 4.60 0.34
CA LEU A 164 -10.54 4.93 0.84
C LEU A 164 -10.14 6.33 0.42
N LEU A 165 -9.31 6.95 1.25
CA LEU A 165 -8.65 8.21 0.98
C LEU A 165 -7.14 8.00 1.10
N VAL A 166 -6.38 8.54 0.17
CA VAL A 166 -4.91 8.46 0.17
C VAL A 166 -4.35 9.86 0.09
N PHE A 167 -3.45 10.18 1.00
CA PHE A 167 -2.61 11.37 0.93
C PHE A 167 -1.23 10.95 0.43
N ASP A 168 -0.73 11.64 -0.58
CA ASP A 168 0.57 11.40 -1.18
C ASP A 168 1.55 12.52 -0.75
N PHE A 169 2.59 12.13 -0.06
CA PHE A 169 3.64 13.01 0.43
C PHE A 169 4.91 12.71 -0.36
N ASP A 170 5.16 13.52 -1.37
CA ASP A 170 6.33 13.39 -2.22
C ASP A 170 7.22 14.62 -2.11
N ASN A 171 8.52 14.38 -2.09
CA ASN A 171 9.49 15.47 -2.18
C ASN A 171 9.80 15.78 -3.65
N HIS A 172 8.99 16.64 -4.25
CA HIS A 172 9.22 17.17 -5.59
C HIS A 172 10.12 18.41 -5.53
N ALA A 173 11.42 18.23 -5.38
CA ALA A 173 12.36 19.31 -5.68
C ALA A 173 12.25 19.67 -7.17
N LYS A 174 11.49 20.72 -7.48
CA LYS A 174 11.35 21.22 -8.85
C LYS A 174 12.71 21.67 -9.35
N GLY A 175 13.30 20.94 -10.30
CA GLY A 175 14.49 21.32 -11.04
C GLY A 175 15.83 20.87 -10.45
N ALA A 176 15.86 20.02 -9.43
CA ALA A 176 17.10 19.41 -9.00
C ALA A 176 17.56 18.36 -10.00
N GLU A 177 18.71 18.57 -10.62
CA GLU A 177 19.44 17.51 -11.32
C GLU A 177 19.82 16.40 -10.35
N GLN A 178 20.04 15.20 -10.84
CA GLN A 178 20.22 13.97 -10.06
C GLN A 178 21.33 14.03 -8.97
N GLU A 179 22.20 15.01 -9.02
CA GLU A 179 23.34 15.21 -8.10
C GLU A 179 23.01 15.97 -6.81
N ASP A 180 21.89 16.70 -6.75
CA ASP A 180 21.49 17.49 -5.57
C ASP A 180 20.71 16.70 -4.50
N TYR A 181 20.55 15.41 -4.67
CA TYR A 181 19.73 14.57 -3.80
C TYR A 181 20.25 14.40 -2.35
N ALA A 182 21.49 14.82 -2.08
CA ALA A 182 22.07 14.75 -0.74
C ALA A 182 21.55 15.84 0.23
N ASN A 183 20.91 16.89 -0.31
CA ASN A 183 20.42 18.05 0.46
C ASN A 183 18.89 18.23 0.39
N ILE A 184 18.14 17.21 0.02
CA ILE A 184 16.69 17.30 -0.10
C ILE A 184 16.08 17.20 1.29
N ASP A 185 15.38 18.27 1.66
CA ASP A 185 14.60 18.40 2.88
C ASP A 185 13.63 17.23 3.07
N ASP A 186 13.74 16.56 4.21
CA ASP A 186 12.83 15.48 4.65
C ASP A 186 11.47 16.01 5.14
N GLY A 187 11.07 17.20 4.72
CA GLY A 187 9.83 17.89 5.14
C GLY A 187 8.58 17.02 5.03
N TRP A 188 8.54 16.09 4.06
CA TRP A 188 7.45 15.14 3.94
C TRP A 188 7.27 14.25 5.20
N LYS A 189 8.35 13.99 5.97
CA LYS A 189 8.28 13.22 7.22
C LYS A 189 7.56 14.00 8.31
N GLU A 190 7.80 15.31 8.37
CA GLU A 190 7.13 16.20 9.33
C GLU A 190 5.65 16.34 8.97
N GLU A 191 5.33 16.52 7.70
CA GLU A 191 3.95 16.64 7.20
C GLU A 191 3.13 15.38 7.46
N ILE A 192 3.66 14.20 7.11
CA ILE A 192 2.94 12.93 7.35
C ILE A 192 2.76 12.65 8.85
N ASN A 193 3.75 13.00 9.69
CA ASN A 193 3.64 12.86 11.14
C ASN A 193 2.65 13.86 11.74
N ALA A 194 2.53 15.07 11.18
CA ALA A 194 1.49 16.01 11.56
C ALA A 194 0.10 15.47 11.27
N LEU A 195 -0.12 14.92 10.06
CA LEU A 195 -1.40 14.31 9.70
C LEU A 195 -1.72 13.06 10.53
N ARG A 196 -0.73 12.22 10.83
CA ARG A 196 -0.91 11.07 11.74
C ARG A 196 -1.39 11.51 13.13
N ARG A 197 -0.83 12.59 13.68
CA ARG A 197 -1.27 13.14 14.97
C ARG A 197 -2.71 13.63 14.90
N ILE A 198 -3.08 14.30 13.80
CA ILE A 198 -4.46 14.77 13.59
C ILE A 198 -5.42 13.56 13.54
N CYS A 199 -5.10 12.54 12.73
CA CYS A 199 -5.90 11.31 12.66
C CYS A 199 -6.07 10.68 14.04
N LYS A 200 -4.97 10.52 14.79
CA LYS A 200 -5.01 9.98 16.15
C LYS A 200 -5.89 10.79 17.10
N ASN A 201 -5.81 12.12 17.03
CA ASN A 201 -6.62 13.00 17.89
C ASN A 201 -8.11 12.96 17.54
N LEU A 202 -8.44 12.63 16.29
CA LEU A 202 -9.80 12.47 15.80
C LEU A 202 -10.31 11.03 15.88
N ASP A 203 -9.53 10.10 16.46
CA ASP A 203 -9.84 8.66 16.52
C ASP A 203 -10.07 8.06 15.12
N VAL A 204 -9.24 8.49 14.14
CA VAL A 204 -9.24 8.00 12.77
C VAL A 204 -8.07 7.05 12.57
N ASP A 205 -8.37 5.79 12.24
CA ASP A 205 -7.36 4.81 11.88
C ASP A 205 -6.71 5.18 10.54
N ALA A 206 -5.39 5.35 10.55
CA ALA A 206 -4.59 5.66 9.37
C ALA A 206 -3.37 4.76 9.27
N VAL A 207 -3.09 4.26 8.08
CA VAL A 207 -1.94 3.42 7.77
C VAL A 207 -0.94 4.22 6.94
N VAL A 208 0.34 4.16 7.30
CA VAL A 208 1.41 4.78 6.53
C VAL A 208 2.17 3.73 5.74
N GLU A 209 2.28 3.96 4.43
CA GLU A 209 3.11 3.21 3.51
C GLU A 209 4.26 4.09 3.04
N ARG A 210 5.48 3.58 3.05
CA ARG A 210 6.61 4.27 2.45
C ARG A 210 6.55 4.16 0.94
N SER A 211 6.75 5.27 0.22
CA SER A 211 6.76 5.26 -1.24
C SER A 211 7.88 4.36 -1.78
N ARG A 212 7.71 3.85 -3.00
CA ARG A 212 8.69 2.97 -3.66
C ARG A 212 10.08 3.61 -3.80
N SER A 213 10.14 4.92 -3.98
CA SER A 213 11.41 5.66 -4.07
C SER A 213 12.13 5.76 -2.72
N GLY A 214 11.43 5.50 -1.61
CA GLY A 214 11.90 5.73 -0.26
C GLY A 214 11.95 7.21 0.14
N ARG A 215 11.50 8.13 -0.73
CA ARG A 215 11.60 9.60 -0.55
C ARG A 215 10.26 10.27 -0.36
N GLY A 216 9.27 9.52 0.03
CA GLY A 216 7.92 9.97 0.28
C GLY A 216 7.14 8.88 0.99
N ALA A 217 5.88 9.13 1.25
CA ALA A 217 4.98 8.16 1.86
C ALA A 217 3.54 8.44 1.45
N HIS A 218 2.72 7.40 1.56
CA HIS A 218 1.29 7.48 1.42
C HIS A 218 0.63 7.28 2.78
N LEU A 219 -0.34 8.10 3.14
CA LEU A 219 -1.18 7.87 4.30
C LEU A 219 -2.56 7.45 3.83
N TRP A 220 -3.00 6.28 4.25
CA TRP A 220 -4.24 5.64 3.85
C TRP A 220 -5.27 5.70 4.97
N ILE A 221 -6.49 6.11 4.64
CA ILE A 221 -7.66 6.04 5.51
C ILE A 221 -8.71 5.18 4.81
N PHE A 222 -9.24 4.19 5.52
CA PHE A 222 -10.24 3.26 5.00
C PHE A 222 -11.59 3.50 5.66
N PHE A 223 -12.58 3.82 4.87
CA PHE A 223 -13.94 4.04 5.37
C PHE A 223 -14.67 2.70 5.55
N LYS A 224 -15.51 2.61 6.59
CA LYS A 224 -16.39 1.45 6.81
C LYS A 224 -17.45 1.33 5.71
N GLU A 225 -17.96 2.48 5.27
CA GLU A 225 -19.00 2.61 4.25
C GLU A 225 -18.49 3.46 3.08
N MET A 226 -19.19 3.39 1.95
CA MET A 226 -18.93 4.25 0.80
C MET A 226 -19.26 5.70 1.14
N VAL A 227 -18.38 6.62 0.78
CA VAL A 227 -18.54 8.07 0.97
C VAL A 227 -18.45 8.79 -0.39
N PRO A 228 -19.12 9.95 -0.54
CA PRO A 228 -19.02 10.79 -1.74
C PRO A 228 -17.64 11.35 -1.96
#